data_61f607063f0908be99dd7722fe4bcad2
#
_entry.id   61f607063f0908be99dd7722fe4bcad2
#
_cell.length_a   1.000
_cell.length_b   1.000
_cell.length_c   1.000
_cell.angle_alpha   90.00
_cell.angle_beta   90.00
_cell.angle_gamma   90.00
#
_symmetry.space_group_name_H-M   'P 1'
#
loop_
_entity.id
_entity.type
_entity.pdbx_description
1 polymer ?
#
loop_
_entity_poly.entity_id
_entity_poly.type
_entity_poly.pdbx_seq_one_letter_code
_entity_poly.pdbx_strand_id
1 'polypeptide(L)'
;VNDMVPSWNYSPSAKETAGLWVVALMLCAPLMHVLAVGLLPDTLLMVLTLLIMQSTLRLAIAPRDSQATSLKRWLVLGALLGLAGLSKYTAILPALTVIAILLRTHGITLLAKKGPWLAVAATCLIVTPVFVWNAQHDWVSFAYQLKHGGGGTWQLRRLAAFIGIQIGAYGPLLVLGGYLCLRDIFRQKQWLLAGLTLFFIVPFGVTAILSGGGSLPHWTAPAWLAMIPFAANALGAHWASGKQFWIRAFVRAQVVICLAAFTLLFFVGIPGIGQDHPWGKKNPLADMWGWENAGAMAQRLSHQHHIPSISLRNWTLASRMAWYAQPLPIFVLDKRFDQFDLWFGEIPTGADSLFVNWSQMRFDLPTQPGGFESCTLLEQLDIKRLGRSISDFSFYHCRNWGATPTPK
;
A
#
# COMPACT_ATOMS: atom_id res chain seq x y z
N VAL A 1 -0.68 12.32 -21.31
CA VAL A 1 0.56 13.07 -20.98
C VAL A 1 0.60 14.36 -21.77
N ASN A 2 0.26 14.35 -23.07
CA ASN A 2 0.27 15.54 -23.93
C ASN A 2 -0.70 16.64 -23.46
N ASP A 3 -1.82 16.29 -22.84
CA ASP A 3 -2.81 17.22 -22.30
C ASP A 3 -2.48 17.73 -20.89
N MET A 4 -1.49 17.12 -20.22
CA MET A 4 -1.15 17.47 -18.84
C MET A 4 -0.13 18.61 -18.72
N VAL A 5 0.57 18.99 -19.79
CA VAL A 5 1.68 19.95 -19.69
C VAL A 5 1.71 20.92 -20.88
N PRO A 6 0.80 21.91 -20.89
CA PRO A 6 0.72 22.88 -22.00
C PRO A 6 1.95 23.76 -22.18
N SER A 7 2.81 23.92 -21.17
CA SER A 7 3.92 24.87 -21.15
C SER A 7 5.32 24.25 -21.35
N TRP A 8 5.40 22.96 -21.57
CA TRP A 8 6.68 22.33 -21.88
C TRP A 8 6.95 22.43 -23.39
N ASN A 9 7.67 23.47 -23.80
CA ASN A 9 8.15 23.66 -25.17
C ASN A 9 9.22 22.61 -25.53
N TYR A 10 8.85 21.35 -25.60
CA TYR A 10 9.72 20.30 -26.10
C TYR A 10 9.50 20.06 -27.60
N SER A 11 10.59 19.66 -28.26
CA SER A 11 10.52 19.19 -29.64
C SER A 11 9.53 18.01 -29.78
N PRO A 12 8.92 17.78 -30.95
CA PRO A 12 8.04 16.63 -31.18
C PRO A 12 8.67 15.30 -30.75
N SER A 13 9.96 15.12 -31.05
CA SER A 13 10.74 13.94 -30.64
C SER A 13 10.85 13.74 -29.12
N ALA A 14 10.88 14.81 -28.33
CA ALA A 14 10.91 14.71 -26.87
C ALA A 14 9.54 14.28 -26.28
N LYS A 15 8.44 14.63 -26.94
CA LYS A 15 7.09 14.19 -26.54
C LYS A 15 6.86 12.70 -26.82
N GLU A 16 7.35 12.21 -27.96
CA GLU A 16 7.26 10.78 -28.31
C GLU A 16 8.09 9.92 -27.33
N THR A 17 9.30 10.36 -27.02
CA THR A 17 10.16 9.65 -26.06
C THR A 17 9.63 9.69 -24.64
N ALA A 18 8.88 10.73 -24.22
CA ALA A 18 8.28 10.79 -22.89
C ALA A 18 7.28 9.64 -22.64
N GLY A 19 6.49 9.25 -23.65
CA GLY A 19 5.58 8.11 -23.55
C GLY A 19 6.33 6.80 -23.27
N LEU A 20 7.45 6.57 -23.96
CA LEU A 20 8.31 5.40 -23.73
C LEU A 20 8.91 5.40 -22.31
N TRP A 21 9.32 6.57 -21.81
CA TRP A 21 9.82 6.70 -20.45
C TRP A 21 8.75 6.42 -19.40
N VAL A 22 7.48 6.83 -19.62
CA VAL A 22 6.38 6.46 -18.71
C VAL A 22 6.25 4.95 -18.61
N VAL A 23 6.20 4.26 -19.76
CA VAL A 23 6.10 2.79 -19.78
C VAL A 23 7.32 2.15 -19.10
N ALA A 24 8.53 2.60 -19.43
CA ALA A 24 9.76 2.08 -18.84
C ALA A 24 9.79 2.26 -17.30
N LEU A 25 9.41 3.44 -16.80
CA LEU A 25 9.37 3.72 -15.36
C LEU A 25 8.34 2.87 -14.63
N MET A 26 7.17 2.64 -15.23
CA MET A 26 6.15 1.77 -14.65
C MET A 26 6.58 0.30 -14.63
N LEU A 27 7.09 -0.20 -15.77
CA LEU A 27 7.51 -1.60 -15.89
C LEU A 27 8.76 -1.93 -15.08
N CYS A 28 9.63 -0.95 -14.84
CA CYS A 28 10.86 -1.16 -14.08
C CYS A 28 10.74 -0.87 -12.58
N ALA A 29 9.56 -0.52 -12.06
CA ALA A 29 9.32 -0.29 -10.63
C ALA A 29 8.83 -1.57 -9.95
N PRO A 30 9.66 -2.32 -9.19
CA PRO A 30 9.29 -3.64 -8.66
C PRO A 30 8.00 -3.62 -7.82
N LEU A 31 7.85 -2.63 -6.94
CA LEU A 31 6.69 -2.54 -6.05
C LEU A 31 5.38 -2.25 -6.82
N MET A 32 5.43 -1.56 -7.96
CA MET A 32 4.24 -1.31 -8.78
C MET A 32 3.64 -2.62 -9.30
N HIS A 33 4.47 -3.62 -9.63
CA HIS A 33 3.98 -4.95 -10.05
C HIS A 33 3.32 -5.69 -8.88
N VAL A 34 3.94 -5.65 -7.70
CA VAL A 34 3.37 -6.28 -6.50
C VAL A 34 2.00 -5.66 -6.19
N LEU A 35 1.87 -4.35 -6.27
CA LEU A 35 0.61 -3.65 -6.02
C LEU A 35 -0.44 -3.94 -7.10
N ALA A 36 -0.02 -4.04 -8.36
CA ALA A 36 -0.94 -4.35 -9.45
C ALA A 36 -1.58 -5.74 -9.31
N VAL A 37 -0.82 -6.73 -8.82
CA VAL A 37 -1.31 -8.11 -8.61
C VAL A 37 -2.01 -8.24 -7.26
N GLY A 38 -1.45 -7.63 -6.20
CA GLY A 38 -1.93 -7.76 -4.84
C GLY A 38 -3.24 -7.03 -4.54
N LEU A 39 -3.70 -6.15 -5.43
CA LEU A 39 -4.96 -5.38 -5.32
C LEU A 39 -5.17 -4.76 -3.92
N LEU A 40 -4.13 -4.14 -3.38
CA LEU A 40 -4.24 -3.41 -2.13
C LEU A 40 -5.12 -2.15 -2.30
N PRO A 41 -5.67 -1.58 -1.23
CA PRO A 41 -6.36 -0.29 -1.29
C PRO A 41 -5.53 0.81 -1.96
N ASP A 42 -4.20 0.74 -1.84
CA ASP A 42 -3.26 1.64 -2.52
C ASP A 42 -3.35 1.55 -4.05
N THR A 43 -3.66 0.38 -4.61
CA THR A 43 -3.77 0.18 -6.06
C THR A 43 -4.85 1.07 -6.67
N LEU A 44 -6.04 1.06 -6.07
CA LEU A 44 -7.14 1.94 -6.52
C LEU A 44 -6.82 3.41 -6.24
N LEU A 45 -6.26 3.72 -5.07
CA LEU A 45 -5.86 5.08 -4.71
C LEU A 45 -4.81 5.66 -5.67
N MET A 46 -3.88 4.85 -6.19
CA MET A 46 -2.90 5.26 -7.20
C MET A 46 -3.59 5.79 -8.47
N VAL A 47 -4.52 5.00 -9.01
CA VAL A 47 -5.27 5.38 -10.22
C VAL A 47 -6.11 6.63 -9.98
N LEU A 48 -6.84 6.66 -8.86
CA LEU A 48 -7.66 7.81 -8.48
C LEU A 48 -6.82 9.07 -8.27
N THR A 49 -5.62 8.95 -7.69
CA THR A 49 -4.70 10.09 -7.53
C THR A 49 -4.29 10.71 -8.88
N LEU A 50 -4.00 9.89 -9.90
CA LEU A 50 -3.73 10.40 -11.26
C LEU A 50 -4.94 11.12 -11.87
N LEU A 51 -6.13 10.54 -11.73
CA LEU A 51 -7.36 11.14 -12.24
C LEU A 51 -7.71 12.44 -11.49
N ILE A 52 -7.49 12.48 -10.18
CA ILE A 52 -7.63 13.69 -9.35
C ILE A 52 -6.63 14.76 -9.82
N MET A 53 -5.36 14.39 -10.02
CA MET A 53 -4.33 15.30 -10.50
C MET A 53 -4.70 15.88 -11.88
N GLN A 54 -5.15 15.05 -12.82
CA GLN A 54 -5.62 15.49 -14.14
C GLN A 54 -6.84 16.43 -14.04
N SER A 55 -7.82 16.06 -13.20
CA SER A 55 -9.01 16.89 -12.98
C SER A 55 -8.64 18.24 -12.36
N THR A 56 -7.72 18.24 -11.39
CA THR A 56 -7.18 19.46 -10.76
C THR A 56 -6.50 20.36 -11.79
N LEU A 57 -5.65 19.79 -12.66
CA LEU A 57 -4.99 20.56 -13.71
C LEU A 57 -6.01 21.23 -14.65
N ARG A 58 -7.03 20.48 -15.10
CA ARG A 58 -8.09 21.00 -15.98
C ARG A 58 -8.86 22.16 -15.34
N LEU A 59 -9.05 22.12 -14.02
CA LEU A 59 -9.67 23.21 -13.28
C LEU A 59 -8.69 24.39 -13.09
N ALA A 60 -7.43 24.10 -12.80
CA ALA A 60 -6.40 25.13 -12.56
C ALA A 60 -6.10 25.99 -13.80
N ILE A 61 -6.14 25.39 -15.02
CA ILE A 61 -5.90 26.12 -16.27
C ILE A 61 -7.17 26.74 -16.88
N ALA A 62 -8.35 26.43 -16.32
CA ALA A 62 -9.61 26.97 -16.86
C ALA A 62 -9.68 28.49 -16.63
N PRO A 63 -10.18 29.26 -17.61
CA PRO A 63 -10.41 30.69 -17.43
C PRO A 63 -11.33 30.94 -16.24
N ARG A 64 -11.05 32.01 -15.48
CA ARG A 64 -11.80 32.36 -14.24
C ARG A 64 -13.31 32.50 -14.48
N ASP A 65 -13.71 33.01 -15.64
CA ASP A 65 -15.12 33.25 -15.98
C ASP A 65 -15.84 31.99 -16.46
N SER A 66 -15.12 30.96 -16.95
CA SER A 66 -15.70 29.68 -17.35
C SER A 66 -15.96 28.71 -16.19
N GLN A 67 -15.55 29.07 -14.98
CA GLN A 67 -15.72 28.21 -13.79
C GLN A 67 -17.18 27.96 -13.41
N ALA A 68 -18.07 28.93 -13.65
CA ALA A 68 -19.50 28.79 -13.41
C ALA A 68 -20.15 27.74 -14.36
N THR A 69 -19.64 27.62 -15.59
CA THR A 69 -20.13 26.68 -16.59
C THR A 69 -19.56 25.26 -16.45
N SER A 70 -18.60 25.06 -15.55
CA SER A 70 -17.86 23.79 -15.38
C SER A 70 -18.31 23.00 -14.13
N LEU A 71 -19.56 23.10 -13.67
CA LEU A 71 -20.08 22.33 -12.52
C LEU A 71 -19.85 20.83 -12.69
N LYS A 72 -19.96 20.31 -13.94
CA LYS A 72 -19.64 18.91 -14.25
C LYS A 72 -18.21 18.54 -13.87
N ARG A 73 -17.20 19.41 -14.11
CA ARG A 73 -15.80 19.14 -13.76
C ARG A 73 -15.59 19.11 -12.23
N TRP A 74 -16.30 19.97 -11.50
CA TRP A 74 -16.28 19.97 -10.05
C TRP A 74 -16.96 18.72 -9.48
N LEU A 75 -18.07 18.29 -10.06
CA LEU A 75 -18.75 17.05 -9.68
C LEU A 75 -17.83 15.84 -9.91
N VAL A 76 -17.15 15.78 -11.07
CA VAL A 76 -16.18 14.70 -11.36
C VAL A 76 -15.04 14.72 -10.35
N LEU A 77 -14.47 15.89 -10.03
CA LEU A 77 -13.41 15.99 -9.01
C LEU A 77 -13.92 15.50 -7.64
N GLY A 78 -15.11 15.92 -7.23
CA GLY A 78 -15.72 15.49 -5.97
C GLY A 78 -15.98 13.97 -5.92
N ALA A 79 -16.46 13.42 -7.04
CA ALA A 79 -16.66 11.97 -7.14
C ALA A 79 -15.33 11.20 -7.03
N LEU A 80 -14.28 11.66 -7.71
CA LEU A 80 -12.95 11.04 -7.64
C LEU A 80 -12.37 11.11 -6.20
N LEU A 81 -12.52 12.25 -5.53
CA LEU A 81 -12.09 12.41 -4.13
C LEU A 81 -12.88 11.50 -3.19
N GLY A 82 -14.19 11.39 -3.39
CA GLY A 82 -15.04 10.48 -2.61
C GLY A 82 -14.64 9.02 -2.79
N LEU A 83 -14.46 8.57 -4.03
CA LEU A 83 -13.98 7.21 -4.33
C LEU A 83 -12.59 6.95 -3.73
N ALA A 84 -11.69 7.94 -3.78
CA ALA A 84 -10.39 7.83 -3.14
C ALA A 84 -10.51 7.68 -1.61
N GLY A 85 -11.44 8.41 -0.98
CA GLY A 85 -11.77 8.28 0.44
C GLY A 85 -12.32 6.90 0.82
N LEU A 86 -13.13 6.28 -0.05
CA LEU A 86 -13.60 4.90 0.12
C LEU A 86 -12.46 3.89 -0.03
N SER A 87 -11.43 4.21 -0.85
CA SER A 87 -10.29 3.33 -1.04
C SER A 87 -9.37 3.31 0.19
N LYS A 88 -8.99 4.50 0.68
CA LYS A 88 -8.05 4.62 1.81
C LYS A 88 -8.12 5.99 2.48
N TYR A 89 -8.02 6.05 3.81
CA TYR A 89 -8.05 7.31 4.57
C TYR A 89 -6.93 8.29 4.20
N THR A 90 -5.79 7.80 3.70
CA THR A 90 -4.70 8.66 3.22
C THR A 90 -5.07 9.48 1.97
N ALA A 91 -6.25 9.25 1.37
CA ALA A 91 -6.83 10.10 0.32
C ALA A 91 -7.01 11.57 0.75
N ILE A 92 -6.99 11.86 2.05
CA ILE A 92 -6.97 13.23 2.57
C ILE A 92 -5.73 14.02 2.05
N LEU A 93 -4.59 13.36 1.80
CA LEU A 93 -3.36 14.02 1.35
C LEU A 93 -3.49 14.57 -0.08
N PRO A 94 -3.94 13.78 -1.11
CA PRO A 94 -4.28 14.37 -2.40
C PRO A 94 -5.40 15.39 -2.33
N ALA A 95 -6.39 15.27 -1.43
CA ALA A 95 -7.44 16.27 -1.27
C ALA A 95 -6.87 17.62 -0.78
N LEU A 96 -6.00 17.62 0.21
CA LEU A 96 -5.28 18.82 0.67
C LEU A 96 -4.43 19.44 -0.45
N THR A 97 -3.80 18.59 -1.27
CA THR A 97 -3.04 19.04 -2.45
C THR A 97 -3.93 19.76 -3.46
N VAL A 98 -5.12 19.22 -3.75
CA VAL A 98 -6.11 19.87 -4.63
C VAL A 98 -6.48 21.26 -4.11
N ILE A 99 -6.80 21.36 -2.82
CA ILE A 99 -7.17 22.62 -2.19
C ILE A 99 -6.03 23.63 -2.34
N ALA A 100 -4.79 23.23 -2.02
CA ALA A 100 -3.62 24.11 -2.10
C ALA A 100 -3.39 24.64 -3.52
N ILE A 101 -3.48 23.76 -4.54
CA ILE A 101 -3.28 24.15 -5.95
C ILE A 101 -4.38 25.10 -6.40
N LEU A 102 -5.65 24.77 -6.17
CA LEU A 102 -6.77 25.57 -6.66
C LEU A 102 -6.87 26.92 -5.96
N LEU A 103 -6.62 27.00 -4.64
CA LEU A 103 -6.54 28.27 -3.92
C LEU A 103 -5.34 29.11 -4.38
N ARG A 104 -4.18 28.48 -4.64
CA ARG A 104 -3.00 29.20 -5.16
C ARG A 104 -3.24 29.78 -6.55
N THR A 105 -4.01 29.05 -7.41
CA THR A 105 -4.25 29.44 -8.80
C THR A 105 -5.37 30.49 -8.93
N HIS A 106 -6.47 30.29 -8.20
CA HIS A 106 -7.67 31.11 -8.36
C HIS A 106 -7.90 32.11 -7.21
N GLY A 107 -7.12 31.99 -6.14
CA GLY A 107 -7.26 32.81 -4.93
C GLY A 107 -8.43 32.38 -4.04
N ILE A 108 -8.56 33.04 -2.89
CA ILE A 108 -9.60 32.76 -1.89
C ILE A 108 -11.03 33.00 -2.42
N THR A 109 -11.18 33.86 -3.44
CA THR A 109 -12.45 34.14 -4.10
C THR A 109 -13.10 32.90 -4.73
N LEU A 110 -12.31 31.83 -4.94
CA LEU A 110 -12.81 30.55 -5.38
C LEU A 110 -13.88 29.99 -4.44
N LEU A 111 -13.75 30.20 -3.13
CA LEU A 111 -14.70 29.72 -2.11
C LEU A 111 -16.08 30.39 -2.19
N ALA A 112 -16.20 31.54 -2.88
CA ALA A 112 -17.47 32.16 -3.17
C ALA A 112 -18.22 31.54 -4.36
N LYS A 113 -17.57 30.62 -5.11
CA LYS A 113 -18.17 29.94 -6.27
C LYS A 113 -18.86 28.65 -5.86
N LYS A 114 -19.91 28.26 -6.60
CA LYS A 114 -20.69 27.01 -6.32
C LYS A 114 -19.91 25.72 -6.58
N GLY A 115 -18.93 25.76 -7.50
CA GLY A 115 -18.18 24.60 -7.94
C GLY A 115 -17.45 23.83 -6.83
N PRO A 116 -16.60 24.48 -6.03
CA PRO A 116 -15.92 23.81 -4.91
C PRO A 116 -16.87 23.14 -3.93
N TRP A 117 -17.98 23.79 -3.60
CA TRP A 117 -18.97 23.25 -2.67
C TRP A 117 -19.73 22.06 -3.25
N LEU A 118 -19.96 22.04 -4.57
CA LEU A 118 -20.49 20.87 -5.26
C LEU A 118 -19.51 19.69 -5.20
N ALA A 119 -18.21 19.93 -5.35
CA ALA A 119 -17.21 18.88 -5.19
C ALA A 119 -17.17 18.35 -3.75
N VAL A 120 -17.22 19.24 -2.76
CA VAL A 120 -17.30 18.85 -1.34
C VAL A 120 -18.54 18.01 -1.07
N ALA A 121 -19.71 18.46 -1.52
CA ALA A 121 -20.97 17.73 -1.33
C ALA A 121 -20.94 16.34 -1.96
N ALA A 122 -20.42 16.22 -3.20
CA ALA A 122 -20.25 14.94 -3.88
C ALA A 122 -19.27 14.01 -3.13
N THR A 123 -18.16 14.56 -2.65
CA THR A 123 -17.18 13.80 -1.83
C THR A 123 -17.84 13.29 -0.55
N CYS A 124 -18.51 14.16 0.21
CA CYS A 124 -19.18 13.80 1.46
C CYS A 124 -20.26 12.73 1.24
N LEU A 125 -21.06 12.88 0.18
CA LEU A 125 -22.11 11.91 -0.15
C LEU A 125 -21.51 10.52 -0.41
N ILE A 126 -20.42 10.44 -1.16
CA ILE A 126 -19.78 9.15 -1.51
C ILE A 126 -19.11 8.51 -0.30
N VAL A 127 -18.47 9.29 0.60
CA VAL A 127 -17.82 8.74 1.80
C VAL A 127 -18.78 8.50 2.98
N THR A 128 -20.04 8.90 2.87
CA THR A 128 -21.05 8.72 3.92
C THR A 128 -21.10 7.30 4.49
N PRO A 129 -21.04 6.20 3.69
CA PRO A 129 -21.08 4.85 4.24
C PRO A 129 -19.96 4.57 5.26
N VAL A 130 -18.75 5.13 5.05
CA VAL A 130 -17.63 4.98 5.99
C VAL A 130 -17.95 5.66 7.33
N PHE A 131 -18.52 6.85 7.29
CA PHE A 131 -18.88 7.58 8.52
C PHE A 131 -20.05 6.91 9.25
N VAL A 132 -21.07 6.46 8.53
CA VAL A 132 -22.22 5.74 9.12
C VAL A 132 -21.73 4.45 9.78
N TRP A 133 -20.93 3.67 9.10
CA TRP A 133 -20.38 2.43 9.65
C TRP A 133 -19.54 2.70 10.91
N ASN A 134 -18.66 3.69 10.89
CA ASN A 134 -17.83 4.04 12.05
C ASN A 134 -18.66 4.52 13.24
N ALA A 135 -19.71 5.32 12.98
CA ALA A 135 -20.62 5.77 14.04
C ALA A 135 -21.39 4.61 14.71
N GLN A 136 -21.61 3.52 13.97
CA GLN A 136 -22.26 2.30 14.48
C GLN A 136 -21.29 1.34 15.19
N HIS A 137 -19.95 1.56 15.05
CA HIS A 137 -18.88 0.68 15.56
C HIS A 137 -17.84 1.47 16.36
N ASP A 138 -18.28 2.41 17.20
CA ASP A 138 -17.45 3.16 18.17
C ASP A 138 -16.18 3.81 17.55
N TRP A 139 -16.26 4.21 16.29
CA TRP A 139 -15.17 4.85 15.55
C TRP A 139 -13.87 4.01 15.48
N VAL A 140 -14.00 2.70 15.60
CA VAL A 140 -12.88 1.76 15.73
C VAL A 140 -11.85 1.89 14.61
N SER A 141 -12.26 2.11 13.36
CA SER A 141 -11.33 2.20 12.25
C SER A 141 -10.55 3.52 12.24
N PHE A 142 -11.15 4.64 12.65
CA PHE A 142 -10.43 5.91 12.82
C PHE A 142 -9.46 5.84 14.00
N ALA A 143 -9.89 5.27 15.13
CA ALA A 143 -9.02 5.07 16.29
C ALA A 143 -7.81 4.19 15.96
N TYR A 144 -8.01 3.14 15.17
CA TYR A 144 -6.94 2.28 14.67
C TYR A 144 -5.94 3.06 13.80
N GLN A 145 -6.41 3.87 12.84
CA GLN A 145 -5.54 4.64 11.95
C GLN A 145 -4.71 5.69 12.71
N LEU A 146 -5.31 6.36 13.69
CA LEU A 146 -4.60 7.33 14.52
C LEU A 146 -3.48 6.67 15.33
N LYS A 147 -3.73 5.49 15.91
CA LYS A 147 -2.71 4.72 16.65
C LYS A 147 -1.64 4.17 15.72
N HIS A 148 -2.01 3.68 14.56
CA HIS A 148 -1.06 3.06 13.60
C HIS A 148 -0.20 4.10 12.87
N GLY A 149 -0.76 5.25 12.53
CA GLY A 149 -0.04 6.33 11.84
C GLY A 149 0.95 7.09 12.74
N GLY A 150 0.74 7.08 14.08
CA GLY A 150 1.61 7.78 15.05
C GLY A 150 2.53 6.85 15.86
N GLY A 151 2.53 5.53 15.57
CA GLY A 151 3.06 4.53 16.47
C GLY A 151 4.59 4.36 16.45
N GLY A 152 5.21 4.58 17.58
CA GLY A 152 6.60 4.24 17.89
C GLY A 152 7.52 5.43 18.13
N THR A 153 8.65 5.17 18.78
CA THR A 153 9.69 6.19 18.97
C THR A 153 10.32 6.56 17.64
N TRP A 154 10.34 7.84 17.33
CA TRP A 154 10.93 8.37 16.10
C TRP A 154 12.45 8.16 16.08
N GLN A 155 12.98 7.60 15.00
CA GLN A 155 14.40 7.29 14.83
C GLN A 155 14.87 7.67 13.43
N LEU A 156 15.93 8.48 13.35
CA LEU A 156 16.54 8.87 12.08
C LEU A 156 16.99 7.66 11.24
N ARG A 157 17.46 6.58 11.89
CA ARG A 157 17.84 5.33 11.21
C ARG A 157 16.67 4.70 10.45
N ARG A 158 15.45 4.75 11.00
CA ARG A 158 14.25 4.23 10.32
C ARG A 158 13.89 5.09 9.13
N LEU A 159 14.00 6.41 9.24
CA LEU A 159 13.81 7.32 8.10
C LEU A 159 14.83 7.04 6.99
N ALA A 160 16.12 6.89 7.32
CA ALA A 160 17.16 6.58 6.34
C ALA A 160 16.90 5.22 5.65
N ALA A 161 16.51 4.19 6.42
CA ALA A 161 16.13 2.89 5.88
C ALA A 161 14.91 2.99 4.95
N PHE A 162 13.89 3.77 5.33
CA PHE A 162 12.73 4.03 4.50
C PHE A 162 13.13 4.65 3.16
N ILE A 163 13.96 5.69 3.16
CA ILE A 163 14.44 6.32 1.91
C ILE A 163 15.19 5.32 1.03
N GLY A 164 16.07 4.49 1.63
CA GLY A 164 16.76 3.42 0.90
C GLY A 164 15.82 2.40 0.28
N ILE A 165 14.80 1.98 1.03
CA ILE A 165 13.76 1.07 0.55
C ILE A 165 12.96 1.69 -0.60
N GLN A 166 12.65 3.00 -0.56
CA GLN A 166 11.96 3.69 -1.66
C GLN A 166 12.76 3.60 -2.97
N ILE A 167 14.08 3.80 -2.90
CA ILE A 167 14.95 3.69 -4.08
C ILE A 167 14.92 2.26 -4.67
N GLY A 168 14.95 1.24 -3.83
CA GLY A 168 14.85 -0.15 -4.27
C GLY A 168 13.47 -0.52 -4.81
N ALA A 169 12.41 -0.06 -4.16
CA ALA A 169 11.01 -0.40 -4.47
C ALA A 169 10.50 0.27 -5.75
N TYR A 170 10.85 1.55 -5.98
CA TYR A 170 10.38 2.32 -7.14
C TYR A 170 11.47 2.55 -8.19
N GLY A 171 12.70 2.30 -7.83
CA GLY A 171 13.86 2.31 -8.71
C GLY A 171 14.60 3.64 -8.78
N PRO A 172 15.93 3.59 -8.88
CA PRO A 172 16.80 4.76 -8.93
C PRO A 172 16.55 5.65 -10.15
N LEU A 173 16.05 5.07 -11.25
CA LEU A 173 15.75 5.83 -12.46
C LEU A 173 14.57 6.78 -12.27
N LEU A 174 13.52 6.36 -11.55
CA LEU A 174 12.39 7.22 -11.20
C LEU A 174 12.81 8.32 -10.25
N VAL A 175 13.67 8.02 -9.28
CA VAL A 175 14.26 9.00 -8.35
C VAL A 175 15.06 10.06 -9.11
N LEU A 176 15.93 9.64 -10.06
CA LEU A 176 16.67 10.57 -10.92
C LEU A 176 15.74 11.46 -11.74
N GLY A 177 14.73 10.86 -12.38
CA GLY A 177 13.75 11.60 -13.19
C GLY A 177 12.98 12.62 -12.37
N GLY A 178 12.56 12.26 -11.14
CA GLY A 178 11.92 13.16 -10.20
C GLY A 178 12.83 14.32 -9.78
N TYR A 179 14.08 14.03 -9.45
CA TYR A 179 15.08 15.06 -9.13
C TYR A 179 15.30 16.03 -10.29
N LEU A 180 15.51 15.53 -11.51
CA LEU A 180 15.70 16.35 -12.70
C LEU A 180 14.47 17.24 -12.95
N CYS A 181 13.28 16.67 -12.83
CA CYS A 181 12.02 17.39 -12.97
C CYS A 181 11.92 18.54 -11.95
N LEU A 182 12.06 18.26 -10.67
CA LEU A 182 11.95 19.28 -9.62
C LEU A 182 12.98 20.37 -9.83
N ARG A 183 14.24 20.02 -10.10
CA ARG A 183 15.30 20.98 -10.38
C ARG A 183 14.95 21.90 -11.53
N ASP A 184 14.45 21.36 -12.64
CA ASP A 184 14.15 22.12 -13.84
C ASP A 184 12.91 23.02 -13.65
N ILE A 185 11.87 22.52 -12.97
CA ILE A 185 10.66 23.29 -12.60
C ILE A 185 11.04 24.52 -11.75
N PHE A 186 11.87 24.32 -10.71
CA PHE A 186 12.27 25.43 -9.83
C PHE A 186 13.19 26.43 -10.55
N ARG A 187 14.11 25.96 -11.38
CA ARG A 187 15.00 26.85 -12.17
C ARG A 187 14.21 27.68 -13.18
N GLN A 188 13.20 27.11 -13.82
CA GLN A 188 12.39 27.76 -14.84
C GLN A 188 11.18 28.51 -14.26
N LYS A 189 11.00 28.49 -12.93
CA LYS A 189 9.89 29.13 -12.21
C LYS A 189 8.50 28.73 -12.73
N GLN A 190 8.33 27.46 -13.08
CA GLN A 190 7.08 26.92 -13.60
C GLN A 190 6.09 26.58 -12.47
N TRP A 191 5.47 27.62 -11.91
CA TRP A 191 4.71 27.57 -10.66
C TRP A 191 3.49 26.61 -10.70
N LEU A 192 2.84 26.46 -11.86
CA LEU A 192 1.72 25.51 -11.99
C LEU A 192 2.23 24.08 -11.90
N LEU A 193 3.34 23.76 -12.58
CA LEU A 193 3.95 22.43 -12.50
C LEU A 193 4.50 22.17 -11.10
N ALA A 194 5.11 23.16 -10.45
CA ALA A 194 5.51 23.07 -9.05
C ALA A 194 4.30 22.75 -8.13
N GLY A 195 3.14 23.37 -8.40
CA GLY A 195 1.90 23.01 -7.71
C GLY A 195 1.52 21.56 -7.91
N LEU A 196 1.56 21.04 -9.13
CA LEU A 196 1.22 19.65 -9.40
C LEU A 196 2.19 18.63 -8.78
N THR A 197 3.47 18.99 -8.58
CA THR A 197 4.40 18.11 -7.86
C THR A 197 4.06 17.96 -6.38
N LEU A 198 3.14 18.78 -5.83
CA LEU A 198 2.61 18.56 -4.49
C LEU A 198 1.88 17.24 -4.34
N PHE A 199 1.34 16.66 -5.43
CA PHE A 199 0.80 15.28 -5.41
C PHE A 199 1.85 14.21 -5.08
N PHE A 200 3.13 14.53 -5.27
CA PHE A 200 4.25 13.73 -4.78
C PHE A 200 4.75 14.23 -3.42
N ILE A 201 5.06 15.52 -3.32
CA ILE A 201 5.77 16.10 -2.16
C ILE A 201 4.97 15.94 -0.88
N VAL A 202 3.65 16.18 -0.90
CA VAL A 202 2.82 16.13 0.31
C VAL A 202 2.66 14.69 0.82
N PRO A 203 2.18 13.72 0.03
CA PRO A 203 2.04 12.35 0.52
C PRO A 203 3.39 11.70 0.85
N PHE A 204 4.42 11.93 0.05
CA PHE A 204 5.76 11.40 0.32
C PHE A 204 6.36 12.00 1.59
N GLY A 205 6.29 13.33 1.75
CA GLY A 205 6.83 14.02 2.91
C GLY A 205 6.15 13.61 4.22
N VAL A 206 4.81 13.54 4.24
CA VAL A 206 4.05 13.07 5.40
C VAL A 206 4.44 11.62 5.74
N THR A 207 4.50 10.74 4.74
CA THR A 207 4.88 9.34 4.96
C THR A 207 6.32 9.22 5.42
N ALA A 208 7.25 10.02 4.86
CA ALA A 208 8.65 10.05 5.28
C ALA A 208 8.80 10.48 6.75
N ILE A 209 8.05 11.51 7.20
CA ILE A 209 8.05 11.93 8.60
C ILE A 209 7.51 10.82 9.50
N LEU A 210 6.38 10.20 9.14
CA LEU A 210 5.78 9.11 9.89
C LEU A 210 6.68 7.87 9.90
N SER A 211 7.53 7.65 8.88
CA SER A 211 8.41 6.48 8.78
C SER A 211 9.50 6.43 9.86
N GLY A 212 9.83 7.56 10.48
CA GLY A 212 10.65 7.58 11.69
C GLY A 212 10.06 6.75 12.81
N GLY A 213 8.74 6.56 12.83
CA GLY A 213 8.00 5.63 13.69
C GLY A 213 7.72 4.24 13.08
N GLY A 214 8.03 4.04 11.79
CA GLY A 214 7.85 2.80 11.05
C GLY A 214 6.65 2.83 10.09
N SER A 215 6.86 3.16 8.82
CA SER A 215 5.84 3.08 7.77
C SER A 215 6.20 2.05 6.71
N LEU A 216 5.18 1.57 5.99
CA LEU A 216 5.36 0.58 4.93
C LEU A 216 5.67 1.25 3.58
N PRO A 217 6.53 0.65 2.73
CA PRO A 217 6.99 1.28 1.50
C PRO A 217 5.88 1.57 0.47
N HIS A 218 4.78 0.83 0.51
CA HIS A 218 3.67 1.01 -0.43
C HIS A 218 2.78 2.23 -0.09
N TRP A 219 2.91 2.82 1.10
CA TRP A 219 2.12 4.01 1.46
C TRP A 219 2.43 5.22 0.60
N THR A 220 3.58 5.24 -0.04
CA THR A 220 3.99 6.30 -0.98
C THR A 220 3.65 5.99 -2.45
N ALA A 221 3.06 4.83 -2.74
CA ALA A 221 2.79 4.44 -4.12
C ALA A 221 1.95 5.46 -4.93
N PRO A 222 0.88 6.07 -4.38
CA PRO A 222 0.15 7.12 -5.08
C PRO A 222 1.02 8.34 -5.42
N ALA A 223 1.97 8.70 -4.53
CA ALA A 223 2.91 9.79 -4.76
C ALA A 223 3.87 9.46 -5.91
N TRP A 224 4.50 8.29 -5.89
CA TRP A 224 5.42 7.87 -6.93
C TRP A 224 4.74 7.76 -8.29
N LEU A 225 3.51 7.23 -8.35
CA LEU A 225 2.75 7.17 -9.60
C LEU A 225 2.44 8.57 -10.12
N ALA A 226 2.08 9.52 -9.25
CA ALA A 226 1.88 10.92 -9.62
C ALA A 226 3.16 11.58 -10.15
N MET A 227 4.35 11.15 -9.70
CA MET A 227 5.64 11.65 -10.17
C MET A 227 6.04 11.11 -11.55
N ILE A 228 5.59 9.93 -11.95
CA ILE A 228 6.00 9.27 -13.21
C ILE A 228 5.86 10.18 -14.44
N PRO A 229 4.73 10.87 -14.71
CA PRO A 229 4.61 11.74 -15.89
C PRO A 229 5.67 12.84 -15.93
N PHE A 230 6.01 13.39 -14.77
CA PHE A 230 7.01 14.46 -14.64
C PHE A 230 8.43 13.94 -14.82
N ALA A 231 8.75 12.81 -14.16
CA ALA A 231 10.03 12.15 -14.28
C ALA A 231 10.32 11.69 -15.72
N ALA A 232 9.33 11.08 -16.37
CA ALA A 232 9.41 10.62 -17.75
C ALA A 232 9.73 11.77 -18.72
N ASN A 233 9.06 12.89 -18.53
CA ASN A 233 9.25 14.06 -19.36
C ASN A 233 10.64 14.70 -19.15
N ALA A 234 11.10 14.81 -17.91
CA ALA A 234 12.45 15.29 -17.60
C ALA A 234 13.54 14.37 -18.18
N LEU A 235 13.37 13.04 -18.03
CA LEU A 235 14.30 12.06 -18.62
C LEU A 235 14.34 12.16 -20.14
N GLY A 236 13.19 12.27 -20.82
CA GLY A 236 13.09 12.45 -22.26
C GLY A 236 13.81 13.72 -22.75
N ALA A 237 13.61 14.85 -22.06
CA ALA A 237 14.25 16.11 -22.38
C ALA A 237 15.76 16.07 -22.21
N HIS A 238 16.24 15.50 -21.11
CA HIS A 238 17.67 15.34 -20.86
C HIS A 238 18.32 14.34 -21.82
N TRP A 239 17.60 13.27 -22.18
CA TRP A 239 18.05 12.33 -23.20
C TRP A 239 18.22 13.01 -24.56
N ALA A 240 17.22 13.74 -25.02
CA ALA A 240 17.25 14.46 -26.28
C ALA A 240 18.32 15.57 -26.32
N SER A 241 18.66 16.17 -25.17
CA SER A 241 19.73 17.17 -25.09
C SER A 241 21.17 16.61 -25.01
N GLY A 242 21.34 15.30 -25.21
CA GLY A 242 22.64 14.63 -25.18
C GLY A 242 23.18 14.31 -23.79
N LYS A 243 22.48 14.63 -22.71
CA LYS A 243 22.91 14.38 -21.32
C LYS A 243 22.60 12.95 -20.88
N GLN A 244 23.14 11.97 -21.60
CA GLN A 244 22.76 10.56 -21.47
C GLN A 244 23.55 9.75 -20.46
N PHE A 245 24.74 10.23 -20.03
CA PHE A 245 25.66 9.46 -19.20
C PHE A 245 25.01 8.93 -17.91
N TRP A 246 24.46 9.84 -17.10
CA TRP A 246 23.81 9.48 -15.85
C TRP A 246 22.53 8.67 -16.07
N ILE A 247 21.74 9.00 -17.10
CA ILE A 247 20.53 8.25 -17.42
C ILE A 247 20.87 6.80 -17.74
N ARG A 248 21.90 6.55 -18.55
CA ARG A 248 22.37 5.19 -18.86
C ARG A 248 22.88 4.44 -17.63
N ALA A 249 23.59 5.12 -16.72
CA ALA A 249 24.05 4.52 -15.48
C ALA A 249 22.87 4.09 -14.60
N PHE A 250 21.85 4.96 -14.45
CA PHE A 250 20.68 4.66 -13.67
C PHE A 250 19.76 3.62 -14.32
N VAL A 251 19.66 3.56 -15.66
CA VAL A 251 19.00 2.45 -16.37
C VAL A 251 19.68 1.12 -16.05
N ARG A 252 21.00 1.05 -16.09
CA ARG A 252 21.74 -0.18 -15.74
C ARG A 252 21.49 -0.58 -14.28
N ALA A 253 21.55 0.36 -13.35
CA ALA A 253 21.24 0.11 -11.94
C ALA A 253 19.78 -0.40 -11.77
N GLN A 254 18.83 0.20 -12.49
CA GLN A 254 17.43 -0.22 -12.48
C GLN A 254 17.26 -1.66 -12.96
N VAL A 255 17.91 -2.03 -14.09
CA VAL A 255 17.86 -3.40 -14.62
C VAL A 255 18.43 -4.38 -13.60
N VAL A 256 19.56 -4.07 -12.95
CA VAL A 256 20.14 -4.92 -11.90
C VAL A 256 19.17 -5.11 -10.73
N ILE A 257 18.52 -4.03 -10.26
CA ILE A 257 17.53 -4.10 -9.17
C ILE A 257 16.32 -4.96 -9.59
N CYS A 258 15.81 -4.78 -10.80
CA CYS A 258 14.69 -5.58 -11.29
C CYS A 258 15.07 -7.06 -11.38
N LEU A 259 16.22 -7.37 -11.97
CA LEU A 259 16.69 -8.75 -12.06
C LEU A 259 16.90 -9.38 -10.68
N ALA A 260 17.47 -8.63 -9.73
CA ALA A 260 17.61 -9.09 -8.35
C ALA A 260 16.26 -9.34 -7.68
N ALA A 261 15.29 -8.42 -7.83
CA ALA A 261 13.96 -8.56 -7.26
C ALA A 261 13.22 -9.77 -7.85
N PHE A 262 13.25 -9.95 -9.18
CA PHE A 262 12.64 -11.10 -9.84
C PHE A 262 13.33 -12.40 -9.46
N THR A 263 14.66 -12.43 -9.36
CA THR A 263 15.40 -13.60 -8.92
C THR A 263 14.98 -14.01 -7.49
N LEU A 264 14.91 -13.04 -6.57
CA LEU A 264 14.45 -13.29 -5.21
C LEU A 264 13.01 -13.82 -5.17
N LEU A 265 12.10 -13.27 -5.97
CA LEU A 265 10.72 -13.75 -6.09
C LEU A 265 10.65 -15.18 -6.62
N PHE A 266 11.46 -15.50 -7.65
CA PHE A 266 11.48 -16.83 -8.27
C PHE A 266 12.06 -17.90 -7.34
N PHE A 267 13.17 -17.61 -6.69
CA PHE A 267 13.90 -18.58 -5.86
C PHE A 267 13.50 -18.55 -4.39
N VAL A 268 12.61 -17.65 -3.99
CA VAL A 268 12.12 -17.50 -2.62
C VAL A 268 13.25 -17.44 -1.61
N GLY A 269 14.13 -16.45 -1.78
CA GLY A 269 15.25 -16.21 -0.89
C GLY A 269 16.58 -16.02 -1.61
N ILE A 270 17.61 -15.79 -0.81
CA ILE A 270 18.97 -15.62 -1.33
C ILE A 270 19.57 -17.01 -1.61
N PRO A 271 20.01 -17.30 -2.84
CA PRO A 271 20.64 -18.57 -3.14
C PRO A 271 21.83 -18.86 -2.19
N GLY A 272 21.84 -20.06 -1.59
CA GLY A 272 22.89 -20.47 -0.66
C GLY A 272 22.64 -20.16 0.82
N ILE A 273 21.63 -19.37 1.16
CA ILE A 273 21.26 -19.11 2.56
C ILE A 273 20.16 -20.11 2.97
N GLY A 274 20.51 -21.05 3.84
CA GLY A 274 19.57 -22.04 4.42
C GLY A 274 18.72 -21.47 5.55
N GLN A 275 17.71 -22.24 6.00
CA GLN A 275 16.84 -21.85 7.13
C GLN A 275 17.58 -21.60 8.44
N ASP A 276 18.72 -22.22 8.64
CA ASP A 276 19.54 -22.05 9.87
C ASP A 276 20.26 -20.71 9.91
N HIS A 277 20.36 -20.00 8.78
CA HIS A 277 20.91 -18.65 8.76
C HIS A 277 19.87 -17.64 9.24
N PRO A 278 20.26 -16.59 10.04
CA PRO A 278 19.33 -15.58 10.53
C PRO A 278 18.47 -14.90 9.45
N TRP A 279 19.00 -14.79 8.23
CA TRP A 279 18.27 -14.26 7.07
C TRP A 279 17.33 -15.28 6.43
N GLY A 280 17.62 -16.58 6.53
CA GLY A 280 16.74 -17.65 6.04
C GLY A 280 15.48 -17.81 6.89
N LYS A 281 15.57 -17.54 8.21
CA LYS A 281 14.46 -17.60 9.16
C LYS A 281 13.42 -16.48 8.99
N LYS A 282 13.73 -15.42 8.26
CA LYS A 282 12.85 -14.27 8.02
C LYS A 282 12.79 -13.95 6.53
N ASN A 283 12.39 -14.92 5.73
CA ASN A 283 12.21 -14.72 4.31
C ASN A 283 10.80 -14.19 4.02
N PRO A 284 10.62 -12.88 3.72
CA PRO A 284 9.30 -12.31 3.47
C PRO A 284 8.63 -12.87 2.22
N LEU A 285 9.39 -13.49 1.32
CA LEU A 285 8.86 -14.09 0.11
C LEU A 285 8.29 -15.50 0.36
N ALA A 286 8.67 -16.17 1.46
CA ALA A 286 8.08 -17.43 1.88
C ALA A 286 6.55 -17.30 2.13
N ASP A 287 6.10 -16.08 2.41
CA ASP A 287 4.70 -15.73 2.59
C ASP A 287 3.80 -15.97 1.36
N MET A 288 4.38 -16.10 0.20
CA MET A 288 3.67 -16.36 -1.06
C MET A 288 3.38 -17.85 -1.32
N TRP A 289 3.91 -18.77 -0.48
CA TRP A 289 3.92 -20.18 -0.78
C TRP A 289 3.38 -21.04 0.37
N GLY A 290 2.70 -22.14 0.00
CA GLY A 290 2.30 -23.21 0.91
C GLY A 290 0.99 -23.00 1.66
N TRP A 291 0.33 -21.84 1.53
CA TRP A 291 -0.95 -21.56 2.21
C TRP A 291 -2.09 -22.45 1.73
N GLU A 292 -2.13 -22.81 0.43
CA GLU A 292 -3.10 -23.75 -0.11
C GLU A 292 -2.93 -25.14 0.53
N ASN A 293 -1.68 -25.62 0.59
CA ASN A 293 -1.36 -26.90 1.24
C ASN A 293 -1.70 -26.87 2.73
N ALA A 294 -1.39 -25.75 3.41
CA ALA A 294 -1.71 -25.57 4.81
C ALA A 294 -3.23 -25.54 5.08
N GLY A 295 -4.00 -24.87 4.21
CA GLY A 295 -5.46 -24.85 4.28
C GLY A 295 -6.08 -26.24 4.08
N ALA A 296 -5.62 -26.96 3.06
CA ALA A 296 -6.07 -28.35 2.82
C ALA A 296 -5.74 -29.30 3.99
N MET A 297 -4.54 -29.14 4.58
CA MET A 297 -4.17 -29.92 5.77
C MET A 297 -5.01 -29.54 6.98
N ALA A 298 -5.28 -28.26 7.19
CA ALA A 298 -6.14 -27.79 8.28
C ALA A 298 -7.56 -28.38 8.17
N GLN A 299 -8.15 -28.40 6.97
CA GLN A 299 -9.46 -29.02 6.72
C GLN A 299 -9.43 -30.52 7.03
N ARG A 300 -8.40 -31.22 6.55
CA ARG A 300 -8.24 -32.67 6.79
C ARG A 300 -8.13 -33.00 8.28
N LEU A 301 -7.26 -32.28 9.01
CA LEU A 301 -7.06 -32.50 10.45
C LEU A 301 -8.31 -32.12 11.26
N SER A 302 -8.98 -31.02 10.92
CA SER A 302 -10.25 -30.63 11.54
C SER A 302 -11.31 -31.73 11.38
N HIS A 303 -11.44 -32.28 10.18
CA HIS A 303 -12.38 -33.39 9.92
C HIS A 303 -11.99 -34.65 10.67
N GLN A 304 -10.72 -35.06 10.62
CA GLN A 304 -10.24 -36.31 11.27
C GLN A 304 -10.38 -36.26 12.80
N HIS A 305 -10.15 -35.12 13.41
CA HIS A 305 -10.18 -34.97 14.87
C HIS A 305 -11.46 -34.29 15.39
N HIS A 306 -12.45 -34.03 14.51
CA HIS A 306 -13.71 -33.36 14.84
C HIS A 306 -13.50 -31.99 15.50
N ILE A 307 -12.50 -31.22 15.03
CA ILE A 307 -12.19 -29.88 15.54
C ILE A 307 -13.01 -28.85 14.77
N PRO A 308 -13.88 -28.06 15.43
CA PRO A 308 -14.87 -27.23 14.74
C PRO A 308 -14.34 -25.93 14.15
N SER A 309 -13.13 -25.51 14.53
CA SER A 309 -12.60 -24.20 14.18
C SER A 309 -11.07 -24.20 14.04
N ILE A 310 -10.56 -23.14 13.43
CA ILE A 310 -9.12 -22.87 13.35
C ILE A 310 -8.82 -21.58 14.15
N SER A 311 -7.67 -21.55 14.82
CA SER A 311 -7.19 -20.36 15.54
C SER A 311 -5.76 -19.99 15.18
N LEU A 312 -5.50 -18.68 15.10
CA LEU A 312 -4.17 -18.11 14.87
C LEU A 312 -3.98 -16.86 15.76
N ARG A 313 -2.73 -16.43 15.95
CA ARG A 313 -2.42 -15.23 16.74
C ARG A 313 -2.21 -13.95 15.93
N ASN A 314 -2.46 -13.99 14.64
CA ASN A 314 -2.26 -12.82 13.79
C ASN A 314 -3.26 -12.79 12.64
N TRP A 315 -3.91 -11.65 12.46
CA TRP A 315 -4.94 -11.45 11.44
C TRP A 315 -4.44 -11.64 9.99
N THR A 316 -3.16 -11.32 9.71
CA THR A 316 -2.58 -11.51 8.36
C THR A 316 -2.48 -13.00 8.01
N LEU A 317 -2.07 -13.83 8.96
CA LEU A 317 -2.02 -15.27 8.80
C LEU A 317 -3.44 -15.85 8.73
N ALA A 318 -4.33 -15.35 9.59
CA ALA A 318 -5.73 -15.74 9.61
C ALA A 318 -6.43 -15.44 8.27
N SER A 319 -6.15 -14.30 7.65
CA SER A 319 -6.74 -13.94 6.35
C SER A 319 -6.40 -14.94 5.24
N ARG A 320 -5.16 -15.44 5.20
CA ARG A 320 -4.76 -16.49 4.25
C ARG A 320 -5.39 -17.82 4.58
N MET A 321 -5.36 -18.20 5.85
CA MET A 321 -5.98 -19.45 6.30
C MET A 321 -7.48 -19.42 6.03
N ALA A 322 -8.17 -18.31 6.28
CA ALA A 322 -9.59 -18.14 5.99
C ALA A 322 -9.93 -18.33 4.49
N TRP A 323 -9.02 -17.93 3.60
CA TRP A 323 -9.22 -18.13 2.18
C TRP A 323 -9.12 -19.59 1.76
N TYR A 324 -8.11 -20.32 2.27
CA TYR A 324 -7.81 -21.68 1.83
C TYR A 324 -8.48 -22.79 2.66
N ALA A 325 -8.91 -22.48 3.88
CA ALA A 325 -9.51 -23.48 4.78
C ALA A 325 -11.04 -23.37 4.92
N GLN A 326 -11.73 -22.67 3.98
CA GLN A 326 -13.20 -22.62 3.99
C GLN A 326 -13.81 -24.02 3.99
N PRO A 327 -14.96 -24.23 4.66
CA PRO A 327 -15.81 -23.24 5.36
C PRO A 327 -15.52 -23.10 6.87
N LEU A 328 -14.36 -23.52 7.37
CA LEU A 328 -14.08 -23.52 8.80
C LEU A 328 -14.02 -22.08 9.36
N PRO A 329 -14.66 -21.81 10.51
CA PRO A 329 -14.54 -20.53 11.17
C PRO A 329 -13.11 -20.30 11.68
N ILE A 330 -12.63 -19.05 11.56
CA ILE A 330 -11.27 -18.66 11.94
C ILE A 330 -11.30 -17.65 13.06
N PHE A 331 -10.64 -17.96 14.17
CA PHE A 331 -10.51 -17.06 15.31
C PHE A 331 -9.10 -16.45 15.40
N VAL A 332 -9.01 -15.17 15.68
CA VAL A 332 -7.73 -14.46 15.86
C VAL A 332 -7.52 -14.19 17.35
N LEU A 333 -6.50 -14.83 17.93
CA LEU A 333 -6.21 -14.79 19.37
C LEU A 333 -5.31 -13.61 19.77
N ASP A 334 -5.47 -12.46 19.13
CA ASP A 334 -4.78 -11.26 19.55
C ASP A 334 -5.73 -10.32 20.35
N LYS A 335 -5.17 -9.28 20.98
CA LYS A 335 -5.97 -8.32 21.77
C LYS A 335 -6.60 -7.22 20.92
N ARG A 336 -6.37 -7.25 19.62
CA ARG A 336 -6.87 -6.23 18.72
C ARG A 336 -8.23 -6.62 18.21
N PHE A 337 -9.22 -5.74 18.38
CA PHE A 337 -10.50 -5.88 17.71
C PHE A 337 -10.33 -5.71 16.20
N ASP A 338 -10.69 -6.72 15.42
CA ASP A 338 -10.56 -6.73 13.97
C ASP A 338 -11.78 -7.35 13.26
N GLN A 339 -11.67 -7.56 11.96
CA GLN A 339 -12.77 -8.06 11.15
C GLN A 339 -13.18 -9.49 11.51
N PHE A 340 -12.26 -10.32 12.05
CA PHE A 340 -12.56 -11.68 12.47
C PHE A 340 -13.48 -11.68 13.70
N ASP A 341 -13.30 -10.72 14.62
CA ASP A 341 -14.20 -10.56 15.75
C ASP A 341 -15.62 -10.22 15.29
N LEU A 342 -15.77 -9.40 14.25
CA LEU A 342 -17.07 -9.06 13.65
C LEU A 342 -17.71 -10.24 12.92
N TRP A 343 -16.90 -11.10 12.27
CA TRP A 343 -17.44 -12.23 11.51
C TRP A 343 -17.77 -13.45 12.37
N PHE A 344 -16.92 -13.79 13.33
CA PHE A 344 -16.99 -15.05 14.06
C PHE A 344 -17.12 -14.87 15.57
N GLY A 345 -16.90 -13.66 16.09
CA GLY A 345 -16.88 -13.40 17.53
C GLY A 345 -15.68 -14.00 18.23
N GLU A 346 -15.87 -14.38 19.49
CA GLU A 346 -14.85 -15.05 20.32
C GLU A 346 -15.03 -16.57 20.31
N ILE A 347 -13.95 -17.31 20.55
CA ILE A 347 -14.03 -18.77 20.70
C ILE A 347 -14.94 -19.08 21.90
N PRO A 348 -15.96 -19.94 21.74
CA PRO A 348 -16.81 -20.34 22.85
C PRO A 348 -16.03 -21.03 23.96
N THR A 349 -16.34 -20.69 25.23
CA THR A 349 -15.71 -21.34 26.39
C THR A 349 -15.93 -22.87 26.31
N GLY A 350 -14.87 -23.64 26.56
CA GLY A 350 -14.87 -25.09 26.48
C GLY A 350 -14.69 -25.64 25.07
N ALA A 351 -14.65 -24.80 24.04
CA ALA A 351 -14.48 -25.27 22.65
C ALA A 351 -13.02 -25.62 22.34
N ASP A 352 -12.88 -26.58 21.44
CA ASP A 352 -11.60 -26.97 20.84
C ASP A 352 -11.33 -26.18 19.57
N SER A 353 -10.04 -25.98 19.24
CA SER A 353 -9.63 -25.33 18.00
C SER A 353 -8.33 -25.91 17.48
N LEU A 354 -8.19 -25.93 16.14
CA LEU A 354 -6.93 -26.26 15.47
C LEU A 354 -6.05 -24.99 15.44
N PHE A 355 -5.08 -24.92 16.33
CA PHE A 355 -4.13 -23.80 16.34
C PHE A 355 -3.06 -24.00 15.27
N VAL A 356 -2.91 -23.03 14.38
CA VAL A 356 -1.92 -23.08 13.30
C VAL A 356 -0.81 -22.07 13.54
N ASN A 357 0.42 -22.55 13.52
CA ASN A 357 1.62 -21.76 13.71
C ASN A 357 2.52 -21.83 12.47
N TRP A 358 3.08 -20.70 12.03
CA TRP A 358 3.93 -20.60 10.85
C TRP A 358 5.35 -20.22 11.21
N SER A 359 6.36 -20.90 10.67
CA SER A 359 7.75 -20.72 11.05
C SER A 359 8.32 -19.32 10.83
N GLN A 360 7.80 -18.58 9.84
CA GLN A 360 8.27 -17.23 9.55
C GLN A 360 7.67 -16.17 10.50
N MET A 361 6.60 -16.54 11.24
CA MET A 361 5.97 -15.72 12.26
C MET A 361 5.47 -16.62 13.39
N ARG A 362 6.38 -17.16 14.18
CA ARG A 362 6.06 -18.06 15.30
C ARG A 362 5.51 -17.30 16.49
N PHE A 363 4.49 -17.90 17.09
CA PHE A 363 3.91 -17.47 18.36
C PHE A 363 3.97 -18.59 19.37
N ASP A 364 3.98 -18.24 20.65
CA ASP A 364 3.83 -19.21 21.73
C ASP A 364 2.45 -19.87 21.68
N LEU A 365 2.36 -21.11 22.13
CA LEU A 365 1.09 -21.82 22.23
C LEU A 365 0.14 -21.05 23.16
N PRO A 366 -1.15 -20.96 22.82
CA PRO A 366 -2.12 -20.19 23.59
C PRO A 366 -2.64 -20.97 24.83
N THR A 367 -1.72 -21.46 25.67
CA THR A 367 -1.99 -22.26 26.90
C THR A 367 -1.80 -21.47 28.20
N GLN A 368 -1.70 -20.14 28.12
CA GLN A 368 -1.62 -19.27 29.29
C GLN A 368 -2.99 -19.14 29.98
N PRO A 369 -3.06 -18.71 31.25
CA PRO A 369 -4.35 -18.46 31.92
C PRO A 369 -5.28 -17.63 31.05
N GLY A 370 -6.49 -18.12 30.83
CA GLY A 370 -7.46 -17.56 29.88
C GLY A 370 -7.36 -18.05 28.44
N GLY A 371 -6.44 -18.98 28.15
CA GLY A 371 -6.30 -19.65 26.84
C GLY A 371 -6.83 -21.08 26.86
N PHE A 372 -6.28 -21.93 26.00
CA PHE A 372 -6.59 -23.35 25.97
C PHE A 372 -5.95 -24.09 27.16
N GLU A 373 -6.62 -25.09 27.67
CA GLU A 373 -6.09 -25.97 28.73
C GLU A 373 -4.83 -26.71 28.26
N SER A 374 -4.84 -27.22 27.02
CA SER A 374 -3.71 -27.94 26.44
C SER A 374 -3.69 -27.82 24.93
N CYS A 375 -2.49 -27.91 24.35
CA CYS A 375 -2.29 -27.96 22.90
C CYS A 375 -1.33 -29.10 22.55
N THR A 376 -1.78 -30.06 21.74
CA THR A 376 -0.99 -31.21 21.31
C THR A 376 -0.67 -31.08 19.82
N LEU A 377 0.58 -31.23 19.44
CA LEU A 377 0.99 -31.24 18.04
C LEU A 377 0.39 -32.45 17.34
N LEU A 378 -0.33 -32.22 16.26
CA LEU A 378 -0.88 -33.26 15.39
C LEU A 378 0.07 -33.55 14.23
N GLU A 379 0.46 -32.50 13.49
CA GLU A 379 1.25 -32.67 12.27
C GLU A 379 2.07 -31.40 11.96
N GLN A 380 3.14 -31.59 11.19
CA GLN A 380 3.94 -30.50 10.62
C GLN A 380 3.98 -30.63 9.11
N LEU A 381 3.87 -29.50 8.42
CA LEU A 381 3.93 -29.40 6.97
C LEU A 381 5.14 -28.58 6.57
N ASP A 382 6.13 -29.23 5.97
CA ASP A 382 7.31 -28.57 5.40
C ASP A 382 7.02 -28.09 3.99
N ILE A 383 7.20 -26.80 3.75
CA ILE A 383 7.01 -26.17 2.45
C ILE A 383 8.35 -26.08 1.75
N LYS A 384 8.49 -26.82 0.65
CA LYS A 384 9.70 -26.87 -0.16
C LYS A 384 9.54 -26.14 -1.47
N ARG A 385 10.58 -25.43 -1.88
CA ARG A 385 10.72 -24.82 -3.19
C ARG A 385 12.09 -25.12 -3.77
N LEU A 386 12.11 -25.62 -5.01
CA LEU A 386 13.36 -26.06 -5.66
C LEU A 386 14.23 -26.98 -4.79
N GLY A 387 13.57 -27.93 -4.08
CA GLY A 387 14.23 -28.90 -3.21
C GLY A 387 14.69 -28.36 -1.84
N ARG A 388 14.45 -27.06 -1.52
CA ARG A 388 14.83 -26.43 -0.25
C ARG A 388 13.60 -26.12 0.57
N SER A 389 13.65 -26.38 1.89
CA SER A 389 12.64 -25.95 2.83
C SER A 389 12.68 -24.43 2.97
N ILE A 390 11.53 -23.75 2.80
CA ILE A 390 11.40 -22.30 2.87
C ILE A 390 10.57 -21.85 4.07
N SER A 391 9.65 -22.67 4.53
CA SER A 391 8.85 -22.48 5.74
C SER A 391 8.21 -23.79 6.18
N ASP A 392 7.70 -23.83 7.39
CA ASP A 392 6.89 -24.93 7.90
C ASP A 392 5.66 -24.41 8.63
N PHE A 393 4.60 -25.21 8.60
CA PHE A 393 3.39 -25.03 9.41
C PHE A 393 3.31 -26.12 10.45
N SER A 394 2.96 -25.76 11.68
CA SER A 394 2.70 -26.70 12.77
C SER A 394 1.23 -26.60 13.16
N PHE A 395 0.54 -27.75 13.23
CA PHE A 395 -0.88 -27.85 13.52
C PHE A 395 -1.07 -28.49 14.88
N TYR A 396 -1.74 -27.81 15.79
CA TYR A 396 -1.97 -28.26 17.15
C TYR A 396 -3.46 -28.41 17.42
N HIS A 397 -3.87 -29.53 18.01
CA HIS A 397 -5.19 -29.64 18.62
C HIS A 397 -5.14 -28.97 20.00
N CYS A 398 -5.75 -27.80 20.09
CA CYS A 398 -5.89 -27.06 21.35
C CYS A 398 -7.29 -27.28 21.91
N ARG A 399 -7.36 -27.68 23.19
CA ARG A 399 -8.59 -28.15 23.85
C ARG A 399 -9.01 -27.18 24.94
N ASN A 400 -10.34 -27.13 25.13
CA ASN A 400 -11.00 -26.51 26.26
C ASN A 400 -10.59 -25.02 26.44
N TRP A 401 -11.09 -24.14 25.58
CA TRP A 401 -10.87 -22.71 25.68
C TRP A 401 -11.47 -22.16 26.98
N GLY A 402 -10.64 -21.72 27.91
CA GLY A 402 -11.03 -21.31 29.27
C GLY A 402 -11.04 -19.81 29.51
N ALA A 403 -11.12 -18.99 28.46
CA ALA A 403 -11.05 -17.55 28.61
C ALA A 403 -12.16 -16.98 29.46
N THR A 404 -11.81 -16.37 30.57
CA THR A 404 -12.58 -15.25 31.09
C THR A 404 -12.45 -14.13 30.05
N PRO A 405 -13.55 -13.54 29.54
CA PRO A 405 -13.46 -12.48 28.55
C PRO A 405 -12.53 -11.37 29.06
N THR A 406 -11.40 -11.18 28.41
CA THR A 406 -10.54 -10.03 28.68
C THR A 406 -11.21 -8.84 28.00
N PRO A 407 -11.52 -7.73 28.68
CA PRO A 407 -12.07 -6.56 28.03
C PRO A 407 -11.15 -6.10 26.91
N LYS A 408 -11.66 -6.08 25.67
CA LYS A 408 -10.94 -5.61 24.49
C LYS A 408 -10.82 -4.09 24.44
#